data_bd4d259dd2d43aed248fdb475bac8b7a
#
_entry.id   bd4d259dd2d43aed248fdb475bac8b7a
#
_cell.length_a   1.000
_cell.length_b   1.000
_cell.length_c   1.000
_cell.angle_alpha   90.00
_cell.angle_beta   90.00
_cell.angle_gamma   90.00
#
_symmetry.space_group_name_H-M   'P 1'
#
loop_
_entity.id
_entity.type
_entity.pdbx_description
1 polymer ?
#
loop_
_entity_poly.entity_id
_entity_poly.type
_entity_poly.pdbx_seq_one_letter_code
_entity_poly.pdbx_strand_id
1 'polypeptide(L)'
;MSSTSPLKSLVLQHMHDSPIGGHSGYLKNLYRVKQDFFWKGMKYDVKRHVKHCKVCQRIKVETTKLGGLLQPLPIPSKPWIDISLDFVESLLRSHGFEVILVVVDRLTKFVYFMTLSHPYTASKVAAVFMKEIFRLHGMPQSIVSDRDVVFSSKFWQELFRLQGSTLTMSSAYHPQIDGQTEVVNRSLE
;
A
#
# COMPACT_ATOMS: atom_id res chain seq x y z
N MET A 1 15.31 9.08 -36.09
CA MET A 1 15.89 7.72 -36.21
C MET A 1 15.06 6.89 -37.15
N SER A 2 15.73 6.07 -37.99
CA SER A 2 15.05 5.11 -38.90
C SER A 2 14.19 4.10 -38.12
N SER A 3 13.16 3.54 -38.77
CA SER A 3 12.25 2.56 -38.15
C SER A 3 12.95 1.28 -37.65
N THR A 4 14.09 0.92 -38.24
CA THR A 4 14.86 -0.32 -38.00
C THR A 4 16.21 -0.09 -37.30
N SER A 5 16.44 1.07 -36.70
CA SER A 5 17.74 1.39 -36.06
C SER A 5 18.00 0.55 -34.82
N PRO A 6 19.14 -0.16 -34.69
CA PRO A 6 19.52 -0.91 -33.48
C PRO A 6 19.69 -0.01 -32.26
N LEU A 7 19.94 1.27 -32.48
CA LEU A 7 20.04 2.27 -31.39
C LEU A 7 18.75 2.39 -30.54
N LYS A 8 17.57 2.16 -31.15
CA LYS A 8 16.30 2.19 -30.42
C LYS A 8 16.26 1.12 -29.33
N SER A 9 16.70 -0.09 -29.64
CA SER A 9 16.75 -1.19 -28.68
C SER A 9 17.70 -0.88 -27.52
N LEU A 10 18.88 -0.36 -27.82
CA LEU A 10 19.88 0.04 -26.82
C LEU A 10 19.35 1.15 -25.90
N VAL A 11 18.70 2.16 -26.46
CA VAL A 11 18.08 3.24 -25.68
C VAL A 11 16.99 2.68 -24.76
N LEU A 12 16.11 1.80 -25.25
CA LEU A 12 15.05 1.20 -24.45
C LEU A 12 15.62 0.31 -23.33
N GLN A 13 16.64 -0.51 -23.62
CA GLN A 13 17.33 -1.30 -22.60
C GLN A 13 17.97 -0.40 -21.56
N HIS A 14 18.69 0.62 -21.96
CA HIS A 14 19.33 1.53 -20.99
C HIS A 14 18.31 2.26 -20.12
N MET A 15 17.23 2.76 -20.69
CA MET A 15 16.22 3.56 -20.00
C MET A 15 15.21 2.73 -19.18
N HIS A 16 15.12 1.41 -19.41
CA HIS A 16 14.18 0.52 -18.74
C HIS A 16 14.87 -0.57 -17.91
N ASP A 17 15.79 -1.33 -18.53
CA ASP A 17 16.34 -2.56 -17.93
C ASP A 17 17.57 -2.29 -17.05
N SER A 18 18.21 -1.12 -17.16
CA SER A 18 19.36 -0.75 -16.33
C SER A 18 18.94 -0.42 -14.87
N PRO A 19 19.88 -0.42 -13.91
CA PRO A 19 19.62 0.04 -12.55
C PRO A 19 19.00 1.44 -12.48
N ILE A 20 19.40 2.34 -13.37
CA ILE A 20 18.83 3.70 -13.49
C ILE A 20 17.39 3.64 -14.02
N GLY A 21 17.11 2.73 -14.95
CA GLY A 21 15.77 2.46 -15.51
C GLY A 21 14.81 1.89 -14.47
N GLY A 22 15.31 0.99 -13.61
CA GLY A 22 14.61 0.39 -12.49
C GLY A 22 13.31 -0.30 -12.87
N HIS A 23 13.21 -0.83 -14.10
CA HIS A 23 12.00 -1.46 -14.64
C HIS A 23 10.73 -0.64 -14.42
N SER A 24 10.83 0.70 -14.50
CA SER A 24 9.72 1.62 -14.28
C SER A 24 8.58 1.42 -15.30
N GLY A 25 7.35 1.84 -14.95
CA GLY A 25 6.18 1.69 -15.81
C GLY A 25 6.26 2.51 -17.12
N TYR A 26 5.34 2.21 -18.05
CA TYR A 26 5.30 2.81 -19.37
C TYR A 26 5.39 4.35 -19.38
N LEU A 27 4.58 5.02 -18.56
CA LEU A 27 4.53 6.49 -18.53
C LEU A 27 5.87 7.10 -18.06
N LYS A 28 6.44 6.56 -17.00
CA LYS A 28 7.75 7.00 -16.47
C LYS A 28 8.87 6.79 -17.48
N ASN A 29 8.88 5.64 -18.14
CA ASN A 29 9.85 5.34 -19.21
C ASN A 29 9.68 6.26 -20.41
N LEU A 30 8.44 6.45 -20.87
CA LEU A 30 8.16 7.33 -21.99
C LEU A 30 8.62 8.78 -21.71
N TYR A 31 8.37 9.27 -20.49
CA TYR A 31 8.82 10.59 -20.06
C TYR A 31 10.35 10.69 -20.10
N ARG A 32 11.04 9.71 -19.53
CA ARG A 32 12.52 9.66 -19.48
C ARG A 32 13.13 9.60 -20.88
N VAL A 33 12.62 8.74 -21.76
CA VAL A 33 13.12 8.63 -23.15
C VAL A 33 12.88 9.91 -23.94
N LYS A 34 11.77 10.63 -23.69
CA LYS A 34 11.45 11.87 -24.38
C LYS A 34 12.36 13.04 -24.02
N GLN A 35 13.05 12.99 -22.92
CA GLN A 35 13.96 14.07 -22.53
C GLN A 35 15.13 14.19 -23.52
N ASP A 36 15.66 13.04 -23.97
CA ASP A 36 16.89 13.02 -24.77
C ASP A 36 16.69 12.49 -26.20
N PHE A 37 15.58 11.81 -26.47
CA PHE A 37 15.36 11.11 -27.74
C PHE A 37 13.99 11.38 -28.33
N PHE A 38 13.95 11.38 -29.69
CA PHE A 38 12.71 11.43 -30.45
C PHE A 38 12.77 10.57 -31.68
N TRP A 39 11.73 9.75 -31.96
CA TRP A 39 11.49 9.03 -33.20
C TRP A 39 10.00 8.78 -33.44
N LYS A 40 9.65 8.57 -34.70
CA LYS A 40 8.26 8.23 -35.10
C LYS A 40 7.90 6.86 -34.54
N GLY A 41 6.77 6.75 -33.80
CA GLY A 41 6.32 5.52 -33.20
C GLY A 41 6.92 5.22 -31.79
N MET A 42 7.67 6.16 -31.19
CA MET A 42 8.28 6.02 -29.87
C MET A 42 7.32 5.51 -28.79
N LYS A 43 6.10 6.07 -28.71
CA LYS A 43 5.09 5.66 -27.74
C LYS A 43 4.77 4.16 -27.85
N TYR A 44 4.65 3.66 -29.06
CA TYR A 44 4.38 2.25 -29.32
C TYR A 44 5.58 1.38 -28.95
N ASP A 45 6.80 1.79 -29.34
CA ASP A 45 8.02 1.03 -29.08
C ASP A 45 8.29 0.92 -27.57
N VAL A 46 8.17 2.02 -26.82
CA VAL A 46 8.30 2.04 -25.34
C VAL A 46 7.24 1.15 -24.68
N LYS A 47 5.98 1.27 -25.12
CA LYS A 47 4.89 0.45 -24.57
C LYS A 47 5.13 -1.04 -24.80
N ARG A 48 5.55 -1.40 -26.02
CA ARG A 48 5.86 -2.78 -26.40
C ARG A 48 7.04 -3.33 -25.59
N HIS A 49 8.13 -2.56 -25.43
CA HIS A 49 9.30 -2.97 -24.66
C HIS A 49 8.94 -3.27 -23.19
N VAL A 50 8.25 -2.35 -22.53
CA VAL A 50 7.81 -2.52 -21.13
C VAL A 50 6.85 -3.72 -20.98
N LYS A 51 5.93 -3.91 -21.94
CA LYS A 51 4.97 -5.02 -21.93
C LYS A 51 5.65 -6.39 -22.05
N HIS A 52 6.73 -6.50 -22.81
CA HIS A 52 7.45 -7.77 -23.02
C HIS A 52 8.64 -7.97 -22.07
N CYS A 53 8.88 -7.06 -21.16
CA CYS A 53 9.93 -7.22 -20.17
C CYS A 53 9.59 -8.34 -19.17
N LYS A 54 10.39 -9.42 -19.17
CA LYS A 54 10.16 -10.59 -18.31
C LYS A 54 10.20 -10.25 -16.82
N VAL A 55 11.07 -9.33 -16.42
CA VAL A 55 11.17 -8.87 -15.03
C VAL A 55 9.88 -8.15 -14.63
N CYS A 56 9.41 -7.21 -15.47
CA CYS A 56 8.14 -6.52 -15.20
C CYS A 56 6.94 -7.46 -15.14
N GLN A 57 6.90 -8.48 -15.99
CA GLN A 57 5.80 -9.46 -15.99
C GLN A 57 5.77 -10.34 -14.74
N ARG A 58 6.94 -10.61 -14.13
CA ARG A 58 7.02 -11.42 -12.91
C ARG A 58 6.75 -10.62 -11.63
N ILE A 59 7.22 -9.37 -11.59
CA ILE A 59 7.20 -8.56 -10.37
C ILE A 59 5.98 -7.64 -10.30
N LYS A 60 5.50 -7.13 -11.45
CA LYS A 60 4.33 -6.23 -11.47
C LYS A 60 3.05 -7.04 -11.46
N VAL A 61 2.45 -7.14 -10.28
CA VAL A 61 1.06 -7.58 -10.16
C VAL A 61 0.17 -6.54 -10.86
N GLU A 62 -0.70 -7.01 -11.76
CA GLU A 62 -1.70 -6.11 -12.36
C GLU A 62 -2.61 -5.57 -11.25
N THR A 63 -2.61 -4.26 -11.07
CA THR A 63 -3.56 -3.55 -10.20
C THR A 63 -4.94 -3.41 -10.86
N THR A 64 -5.28 -4.33 -11.75
CA THR A 64 -6.61 -4.38 -12.35
C THR A 64 -7.60 -4.83 -11.27
N LYS A 65 -8.58 -3.99 -11.00
CA LYS A 65 -9.66 -4.34 -10.07
C LYS A 65 -10.26 -5.67 -10.50
N LEU A 66 -10.18 -6.67 -9.63
CA LEU A 66 -10.94 -7.91 -9.80
C LEU A 66 -12.41 -7.54 -9.98
N GLY A 67 -13.00 -7.96 -11.09
CA GLY A 67 -14.40 -7.70 -11.40
C GLY A 67 -15.33 -8.43 -10.43
N GLY A 68 -15.60 -7.80 -9.31
CA GLY A 68 -16.61 -8.19 -8.33
C GLY A 68 -17.47 -6.97 -7.99
N LEU A 69 -18.69 -7.19 -7.57
CA LEU A 69 -19.56 -6.11 -7.07
C LEU A 69 -18.89 -5.48 -5.84
N LEU A 70 -18.27 -4.33 -6.06
CA LEU A 70 -17.73 -3.47 -5.00
C LEU A 70 -18.91 -3.01 -4.15
N GLN A 71 -19.02 -3.51 -2.92
CA GLN A 71 -19.90 -2.89 -1.94
C GLN A 71 -19.11 -1.77 -1.25
N PRO A 72 -19.35 -0.50 -1.61
CA PRO A 72 -18.66 0.60 -0.96
C PRO A 72 -19.05 0.64 0.51
N LEU A 73 -18.05 0.70 1.40
CA LEU A 73 -18.30 1.00 2.80
C LEU A 73 -18.91 2.40 2.94
N PRO A 74 -19.80 2.62 3.92
CA PRO A 74 -20.35 3.93 4.19
C PRO A 74 -19.23 4.96 4.37
N ILE A 75 -19.43 6.16 3.83
CA ILE A 75 -18.48 7.26 4.02
C ILE A 75 -18.64 7.77 5.45
N PRO A 76 -17.55 7.83 6.25
CA PRO A 76 -17.61 8.34 7.60
C PRO A 76 -18.13 9.79 7.67
N SER A 77 -18.89 10.13 8.69
CA SER A 77 -19.49 11.45 8.86
C SER A 77 -18.54 12.48 9.51
N LYS A 78 -17.53 12.00 10.24
CA LYS A 78 -16.55 12.85 10.96
C LYS A 78 -15.17 12.18 10.93
N PRO A 79 -14.08 12.97 11.07
CA PRO A 79 -12.74 12.42 11.23
C PRO A 79 -12.63 11.52 12.47
N TRP A 80 -11.82 10.47 12.36
CA TRP A 80 -11.45 9.54 13.44
C TRP A 80 -12.60 8.72 14.06
N ILE A 81 -13.79 8.73 13.43
CA ILE A 81 -14.90 7.83 13.83
C ILE A 81 -14.68 6.43 13.28
N ASP A 82 -14.22 6.34 12.04
CA ASP A 82 -13.96 5.09 11.34
C ASP A 82 -12.51 5.05 10.90
N ILE A 83 -11.76 4.08 11.43
CA ILE A 83 -10.34 3.92 11.12
C ILE A 83 -10.05 2.55 10.53
N SER A 84 -8.91 2.42 9.86
CA SER A 84 -8.33 1.12 9.50
C SER A 84 -6.97 0.94 10.16
N LEU A 85 -6.68 -0.30 10.55
CA LEU A 85 -5.44 -0.74 11.18
C LEU A 85 -4.78 -1.81 10.32
N ASP A 86 -3.46 -1.70 10.18
CA ASP A 86 -2.65 -2.69 9.49
C ASP A 86 -1.22 -2.72 10.02
N PHE A 87 -0.48 -3.80 9.74
CA PHE A 87 0.94 -3.91 10.04
C PHE A 87 1.77 -3.97 8.77
N VAL A 88 2.85 -3.20 8.73
CA VAL A 88 3.93 -3.37 7.76
C VAL A 88 5.05 -4.11 8.46
N GLU A 89 5.23 -5.36 8.08
CA GLU A 89 6.24 -6.27 8.64
C GLU A 89 7.39 -6.48 7.64
N SER A 90 8.36 -7.29 8.03
CA SER A 90 9.52 -7.65 7.19
C SER A 90 10.39 -6.46 6.78
N LEU A 91 10.34 -5.37 7.52
CA LEU A 91 11.20 -4.22 7.30
C LEU A 91 12.62 -4.48 7.82
N LEU A 92 13.59 -3.82 7.21
CA LEU A 92 14.97 -3.83 7.72
C LEU A 92 14.99 -3.21 9.13
N ARG A 93 15.59 -3.91 10.07
CA ARG A 93 15.68 -3.44 11.46
C ARG A 93 16.45 -2.12 11.54
N SER A 94 15.80 -1.08 12.05
CA SER A 94 16.37 0.23 12.27
C SER A 94 16.10 0.70 13.69
N HIS A 95 17.12 1.09 14.42
CA HIS A 95 17.05 1.54 15.83
C HIS A 95 16.27 0.58 16.76
N GLY A 96 16.28 -0.71 16.46
CA GLY A 96 15.57 -1.74 17.25
C GLY A 96 14.12 -1.98 16.82
N PHE A 97 13.63 -1.27 15.82
CA PHE A 97 12.27 -1.43 15.26
C PHE A 97 12.32 -2.10 13.90
N GLU A 98 11.32 -2.92 13.60
CA GLU A 98 11.22 -3.71 12.36
C GLU A 98 9.77 -3.90 11.89
N VAL A 99 8.81 -3.32 12.63
CA VAL A 99 7.38 -3.36 12.31
C VAL A 99 6.81 -1.95 12.45
N ILE A 100 5.88 -1.60 11.58
CA ILE A 100 5.11 -0.35 11.67
C ILE A 100 3.62 -0.70 11.81
N LEU A 101 3.00 -0.22 12.90
CA LEU A 101 1.54 -0.18 12.99
C LEU A 101 1.06 1.05 12.22
N VAL A 102 0.22 0.83 11.22
CA VAL A 102 -0.38 1.85 10.37
C VAL A 102 -1.83 2.07 10.81
N VAL A 103 -2.19 3.31 11.11
CA VAL A 103 -3.56 3.70 11.47
C VAL A 103 -4.02 4.78 10.51
N VAL A 104 -5.09 4.51 9.76
CA VAL A 104 -5.62 5.43 8.74
C VAL A 104 -7.00 5.90 9.14
N ASP A 105 -7.21 7.21 9.20
CA ASP A 105 -8.57 7.77 9.23
C ASP A 105 -9.25 7.58 7.87
N ARG A 106 -10.37 6.89 7.86
CA ARG A 106 -11.06 6.51 6.62
C ARG A 106 -11.70 7.70 5.90
N LEU A 107 -11.99 8.80 6.61
CA LEU A 107 -12.56 10.00 6.00
C LEU A 107 -11.46 10.87 5.35
N THR A 108 -10.50 11.32 6.16
CA THR A 108 -9.49 12.32 5.75
C THR A 108 -8.30 11.69 5.03
N LYS A 109 -8.09 10.38 5.16
CA LYS A 109 -6.91 9.64 4.72
C LYS A 109 -5.63 10.02 5.46
N PHE A 110 -5.77 10.69 6.59
CA PHE A 110 -4.63 10.97 7.46
C PHE A 110 -4.11 9.67 8.07
N VAL A 111 -2.80 9.55 8.16
CA VAL A 111 -2.14 8.30 8.58
C VAL A 111 -1.20 8.57 9.73
N TYR A 112 -1.24 7.69 10.74
CA TYR A 112 -0.22 7.57 11.77
C TYR A 112 0.62 6.32 11.54
N PHE A 113 1.94 6.47 11.65
CA PHE A 113 2.91 5.38 11.60
C PHE A 113 3.56 5.24 12.98
N MET A 114 3.38 4.08 13.60
CA MET A 114 3.92 3.81 14.93
C MET A 114 4.85 2.60 14.89
N THR A 115 6.10 2.81 15.27
CA THR A 115 7.12 1.76 15.23
C THR A 115 6.97 0.77 16.38
N LEU A 116 7.14 -0.50 16.08
CA LEU A 116 7.12 -1.61 17.02
C LEU A 116 8.36 -2.48 16.86
N SER A 117 8.75 -3.12 17.95
CA SER A 117 9.85 -4.10 17.97
C SER A 117 9.31 -5.50 18.24
N HIS A 118 9.82 -6.51 17.56
CA HIS A 118 9.53 -7.90 17.90
C HIS A 118 10.20 -8.34 19.21
N PRO A 119 9.56 -9.23 19.97
CA PRO A 119 8.18 -9.65 19.84
C PRO A 119 7.21 -8.58 20.37
N TYR A 120 6.11 -8.35 19.67
CA TYR A 120 5.04 -7.50 20.17
C TYR A 120 3.80 -8.32 20.51
N THR A 121 3.07 -7.88 21.54
CA THR A 121 1.85 -8.52 22.02
C THR A 121 0.65 -7.61 21.79
N ALA A 122 -0.55 -8.18 21.83
CA ALA A 122 -1.80 -7.42 21.73
C ALA A 122 -1.85 -6.27 22.76
N SER A 123 -1.38 -6.50 23.99
CA SER A 123 -1.32 -5.46 25.04
C SER A 123 -0.35 -4.34 24.70
N LYS A 124 0.81 -4.63 24.11
CA LYS A 124 1.80 -3.63 23.71
C LYS A 124 1.28 -2.76 22.58
N VAL A 125 0.63 -3.37 21.58
CA VAL A 125 0.00 -2.66 20.47
C VAL A 125 -1.13 -1.76 20.99
N ALA A 126 -1.97 -2.28 21.92
CA ALA A 126 -3.03 -1.48 22.53
C ALA A 126 -2.48 -0.29 23.32
N ALA A 127 -1.38 -0.46 24.06
CA ALA A 127 -0.77 0.65 24.79
C ALA A 127 -0.29 1.77 23.85
N VAL A 128 0.31 1.41 22.72
CA VAL A 128 0.72 2.37 21.67
C VAL A 128 -0.51 3.05 21.07
N PHE A 129 -1.54 2.28 20.71
CA PHE A 129 -2.78 2.81 20.17
C PHE A 129 -3.47 3.80 21.14
N MET A 130 -3.58 3.44 22.43
CA MET A 130 -4.18 4.30 23.43
C MET A 130 -3.39 5.59 23.65
N LYS A 131 -2.07 5.51 23.62
CA LYS A 131 -1.18 6.66 23.82
C LYS A 131 -1.23 7.62 22.64
N GLU A 132 -1.15 7.12 21.40
CA GLU A 132 -0.94 7.95 20.22
C GLU A 132 -2.25 8.32 19.50
N ILE A 133 -3.24 7.44 19.48
CA ILE A 133 -4.51 7.65 18.75
C ILE A 133 -5.64 8.05 19.70
N PHE A 134 -5.95 7.19 20.67
CA PHE A 134 -7.06 7.42 21.58
C PHE A 134 -6.93 8.74 22.34
N ARG A 135 -5.76 9.06 22.82
CA ARG A 135 -5.49 10.32 23.56
C ARG A 135 -5.78 11.56 22.73
N LEU A 136 -5.58 11.51 21.42
CA LEU A 136 -5.73 12.66 20.51
C LEU A 136 -7.14 12.76 19.92
N HIS A 137 -7.75 11.63 19.60
CA HIS A 137 -8.96 11.58 18.77
C HIS A 137 -10.15 10.90 19.47
N GLY A 138 -9.93 10.30 20.64
CA GLY A 138 -10.94 9.47 21.30
C GLY A 138 -11.05 8.08 20.69
N MET A 139 -12.08 7.34 21.14
CA MET A 139 -12.32 5.98 20.66
C MET A 139 -13.13 6.00 19.35
N PRO A 140 -12.65 5.35 18.29
CA PRO A 140 -13.40 5.24 17.05
C PRO A 140 -14.66 4.38 17.25
N GLN A 141 -15.68 4.65 16.45
CA GLN A 141 -16.92 3.84 16.45
C GLN A 141 -16.73 2.55 15.68
N SER A 142 -15.98 2.59 14.58
CA SER A 142 -15.66 1.39 13.82
C SER A 142 -14.17 1.30 13.49
N ILE A 143 -13.68 0.07 13.50
CA ILE A 143 -12.30 -0.26 13.18
C ILE A 143 -12.33 -1.39 12.16
N VAL A 144 -11.61 -1.19 11.06
CA VAL A 144 -11.38 -2.19 10.04
C VAL A 144 -9.93 -2.66 10.16
N SER A 145 -9.71 -3.95 10.26
CA SER A 145 -8.36 -4.53 10.22
C SER A 145 -8.37 -5.80 9.39
N ASP A 146 -7.19 -6.25 9.01
CA ASP A 146 -7.00 -7.60 8.51
C ASP A 146 -7.22 -8.64 9.63
N ARG A 147 -7.04 -9.92 9.29
CA ARG A 147 -7.16 -11.03 10.23
C ARG A 147 -5.86 -11.33 10.98
N ASP A 148 -5.05 -10.32 11.24
CA ASP A 148 -3.86 -10.49 12.05
C ASP A 148 -4.19 -11.08 13.42
N VAL A 149 -3.27 -11.90 13.95
CA VAL A 149 -3.42 -12.61 15.23
C VAL A 149 -3.63 -11.62 16.39
N VAL A 150 -3.00 -10.45 16.32
CA VAL A 150 -3.14 -9.40 17.34
C VAL A 150 -4.57 -8.88 17.37
N PHE A 151 -5.10 -8.45 16.22
CA PHE A 151 -6.45 -7.89 16.12
C PHE A 151 -7.54 -8.94 16.32
N SER A 152 -7.28 -10.20 15.96
CA SER A 152 -8.17 -11.34 16.19
C SER A 152 -8.18 -11.81 17.65
N SER A 153 -7.28 -11.30 18.50
CA SER A 153 -7.15 -11.75 19.88
C SER A 153 -8.38 -11.34 20.71
N LYS A 154 -8.74 -12.19 21.69
CA LYS A 154 -9.81 -11.89 22.66
C LYS A 154 -9.60 -10.57 23.39
N PHE A 155 -8.34 -10.21 23.64
CA PHE A 155 -7.98 -8.94 24.28
C PHE A 155 -8.49 -7.73 23.49
N TRP A 156 -8.24 -7.69 22.16
CA TRP A 156 -8.70 -6.60 21.31
C TRP A 156 -10.22 -6.57 21.17
N GLN A 157 -10.83 -7.74 21.00
CA GLN A 157 -12.29 -7.86 20.91
C GLN A 157 -12.98 -7.32 22.16
N GLU A 158 -12.49 -7.68 23.35
CA GLU A 158 -13.04 -7.18 24.62
C GLU A 158 -12.76 -5.70 24.84
N LEU A 159 -11.57 -5.20 24.49
CA LEU A 159 -11.24 -3.79 24.60
C LEU A 159 -12.24 -2.93 23.81
N PHE A 160 -12.48 -3.29 22.55
CA PHE A 160 -13.40 -2.53 21.70
C PHE A 160 -14.86 -2.73 22.11
N ARG A 161 -15.27 -3.92 22.51
CA ARG A 161 -16.61 -4.18 23.01
C ARG A 161 -16.93 -3.31 24.24
N LEU A 162 -16.03 -3.22 25.19
CA LEU A 162 -16.19 -2.41 26.39
C LEU A 162 -16.28 -0.91 26.10
N GLN A 163 -15.66 -0.45 25.03
CA GLN A 163 -15.68 0.94 24.57
C GLN A 163 -16.82 1.24 23.58
N GLY A 164 -17.65 0.25 23.27
CA GLY A 164 -18.77 0.42 22.33
C GLY A 164 -18.34 0.56 20.86
N SER A 165 -17.11 0.17 20.52
CA SER A 165 -16.58 0.19 19.16
C SER A 165 -16.86 -1.12 18.44
N THR A 166 -17.15 -1.03 17.14
CA THR A 166 -17.35 -2.21 16.27
C THR A 166 -16.05 -2.56 15.57
N LEU A 167 -15.53 -3.76 15.82
CA LEU A 167 -14.38 -4.31 15.09
C LEU A 167 -14.86 -5.13 13.89
N THR A 168 -14.50 -4.71 12.69
CA THR A 168 -14.84 -5.39 11.44
C THR A 168 -13.55 -5.98 10.82
N MET A 169 -13.49 -7.30 10.74
CA MET A 169 -12.37 -7.98 10.08
C MET A 169 -12.56 -7.97 8.57
N SER A 170 -11.52 -7.59 7.82
CA SER A 170 -11.52 -7.74 6.38
C SER A 170 -11.61 -9.23 6.01
N SER A 171 -12.30 -9.57 4.93
CA SER A 171 -12.31 -10.93 4.41
C SER A 171 -11.38 -11.04 3.22
N ALA A 172 -10.80 -12.23 3.00
CA ALA A 172 -9.94 -12.52 1.86
C ALA A 172 -10.60 -12.24 0.49
N TYR A 173 -11.94 -12.17 0.48
CA TYR A 173 -12.76 -11.91 -0.72
C TYR A 173 -13.25 -10.46 -0.84
N HIS A 174 -12.93 -9.58 0.12
CA HIS A 174 -13.31 -8.17 0.13
C HIS A 174 -12.11 -7.27 0.46
N PRO A 175 -11.07 -7.25 -0.40
CA PRO A 175 -9.88 -6.41 -0.21
C PRO A 175 -10.21 -4.90 -0.19
N GLN A 176 -11.43 -4.54 -0.58
CA GLN A 176 -11.90 -3.16 -0.62
C GLN A 176 -12.14 -2.56 0.77
N ILE A 177 -12.30 -3.39 1.78
CA ILE A 177 -12.47 -2.94 3.17
C ILE A 177 -11.16 -2.32 3.65
N ASP A 178 -10.02 -2.82 3.15
CA ASP A 178 -8.67 -2.42 3.57
C ASP A 178 -7.84 -1.75 2.46
N GLY A 179 -8.41 -1.52 1.29
CA GLY A 179 -7.70 -0.94 0.15
C GLY A 179 -7.07 0.43 0.39
N GLN A 180 -7.41 1.11 1.48
CA GLN A 180 -6.82 2.40 1.85
C GLN A 180 -5.47 2.22 2.56
N THR A 181 -5.39 1.27 3.49
CA THR A 181 -4.16 0.88 4.17
C THR A 181 -3.18 0.24 3.19
N GLU A 182 -3.66 -0.62 2.28
CA GLU A 182 -2.83 -1.22 1.23
C GLU A 182 -2.15 -0.18 0.32
N VAL A 183 -2.85 0.89 -0.05
CA VAL A 183 -2.27 1.99 -0.86
C VAL A 183 -1.17 2.72 -0.09
N VAL A 184 -1.37 2.92 1.21
CA VAL A 184 -0.37 3.56 2.08
C VAL A 184 0.85 2.66 2.27
N ASN A 185 0.63 1.37 2.55
CA ASN A 185 1.71 0.39 2.75
C ASN A 185 2.61 0.27 1.52
N ARG A 186 2.03 0.23 0.30
CA ARG A 186 2.80 0.26 -0.96
C ARG A 186 3.66 1.50 -1.17
N SER A 187 3.41 2.56 -0.43
CA SER A 187 4.22 3.78 -0.49
C SER A 187 5.40 3.74 0.47
N LEU A 188 5.36 2.82 1.46
CA LEU A 188 6.42 2.60 2.44
C LEU A 188 7.43 1.50 2.01
N GLU A 189 6.98 0.52 1.22
CA GLU A 189 7.80 -0.52 0.58
C GLU A 189 8.56 0.04 -0.65
#